data_ad2cc30d66c9453ec18583b1211f03de
#
_entry.id   ad2cc30d66c9453ec18583b1211f03de
#
_cell.length_a   1.000
_cell.length_b   1.000
_cell.length_c   1.000
_cell.angle_alpha   90.00
_cell.angle_beta   90.00
_cell.angle_gamma   90.00
#
_symmetry.space_group_name_H-M   'P 1'
#
loop_
_entity.id
_entity.type
_entity.pdbx_description
1 polymer ?
#
loop_
_entity_poly.entity_id
_entity_poly.type
_entity_poly.pdbx_seq_one_letter_code
_entity_poly.pdbx_strand_id
1 'polypeptide(L)'
;MKIKFLQAGNGDSFLISFNDGKQNRNILIDGGTSETYYSQNANTQGDLKTELDYLKDSGETIDLLILTHIDNDHICGLLKWFELDDKAYEMVKNVWFNSGKLIATYLNEPEIEDLRVGLKIFSDTKTGVHEAIDFEDYLIDKDIWNKKIIIQGQKIEECGIKIQILSPSEEQLIRLLKEYKDKTGDSAYTAGKGKDWHKNIKDFIEEENKSDFKFSQDRSVKNGSSISFIMTFKDKHFLFLGDSHPKGVIKQLKALGYNKDNPLEVNLMKVSHHGSKANTNKELLKIVKTENYFISTDSSGHNHPNKRTLARIINANPKAIFHFNYEHVRNDIFNPQDRQDFYIKARITKELDF
;
A
#
# COMPACT_ATOMS: atom_id res chain seq x y z
N MET A 1 17.08 -3.36 11.24
CA MET A 1 16.07 -2.57 10.49
C MET A 1 14.77 -2.66 11.26
N LYS A 2 14.15 -1.52 11.52
CA LYS A 2 12.87 -1.42 12.21
C LYS A 2 11.80 -0.99 11.21
N ILE A 3 10.65 -1.65 11.23
CA ILE A 3 9.48 -1.28 10.45
C ILE A 3 8.36 -0.94 11.43
N LYS A 4 7.91 0.30 11.43
CA LYS A 4 6.76 0.77 12.21
C LYS A 4 5.51 0.75 11.34
N PHE A 5 4.41 0.27 11.89
CA PHE A 5 3.10 0.12 11.26
C PHE A 5 2.15 1.14 11.87
N LEU A 6 1.95 2.26 11.19
CA LEU A 6 1.16 3.36 11.72
C LEU A 6 -0.34 3.05 11.61
N GLN A 7 -1.12 3.59 12.52
CA GLN A 7 -2.57 3.50 12.46
C GLN A 7 -3.10 4.49 11.42
N ALA A 8 -3.35 4.00 10.22
CA ALA A 8 -3.65 4.77 9.02
C ALA A 8 -5.14 4.77 8.62
N GLY A 9 -6.05 4.50 9.58
CA GLY A 9 -7.45 4.30 9.27
C GLY A 9 -7.64 3.01 8.45
N ASN A 10 -8.39 3.09 7.36
CA ASN A 10 -8.54 1.98 6.41
C ASN A 10 -7.36 1.85 5.44
N GLY A 11 -6.34 2.71 5.52
CA GLY A 11 -5.25 2.85 4.58
C GLY A 11 -3.91 2.27 5.04
N ASP A 12 -2.84 2.73 4.39
CA ASP A 12 -1.46 2.33 4.65
C ASP A 12 -0.59 3.50 5.07
N SER A 13 0.27 3.29 6.06
CA SER A 13 1.40 4.17 6.38
C SER A 13 2.47 3.39 7.14
N PHE A 14 3.70 3.36 6.63
CA PHE A 14 4.81 2.62 7.21
C PHE A 14 6.05 3.48 7.30
N LEU A 15 6.69 3.50 8.46
CA LEU A 15 8.00 4.12 8.64
C LEU A 15 9.07 3.02 8.82
N ILE A 16 10.06 3.00 7.92
CA ILE A 16 11.16 2.04 7.93
C ILE A 16 12.43 2.78 8.29
N SER A 17 13.05 2.40 9.41
CA SER A 17 14.29 3.01 9.91
C SER A 17 15.40 1.98 9.98
N PHE A 18 16.59 2.33 9.51
CA PHE A 18 17.77 1.47 9.54
C PHE A 18 19.06 2.29 9.48
N ASN A 19 20.18 1.66 9.85
CA ASN A 19 21.50 2.27 9.70
C ASN A 19 22.20 1.64 8.48
N ASP A 20 22.64 2.48 7.52
CA ASP A 20 23.33 2.06 6.30
C ASP A 20 24.84 1.82 6.49
N GLY A 21 25.32 1.91 7.73
CA GLY A 21 26.74 1.85 8.11
C GLY A 21 27.41 3.21 8.17
N LYS A 22 26.73 4.28 7.75
CA LYS A 22 27.23 5.67 7.82
C LYS A 22 26.30 6.55 8.65
N GLN A 23 25.01 6.39 8.46
CA GLN A 23 23.98 7.19 9.16
C GLN A 23 22.67 6.44 9.23
N ASN A 24 21.75 6.94 10.05
CA ASN A 24 20.37 6.50 10.07
C ASN A 24 19.65 6.93 8.79
N ARG A 25 18.79 6.06 8.29
CA ARG A 25 17.97 6.25 7.10
C ARG A 25 16.50 5.97 7.41
N ASN A 26 15.63 6.78 6.86
CA ASN A 26 14.20 6.62 7.05
C ASN A 26 13.48 6.62 5.70
N ILE A 27 12.60 5.64 5.51
CA ILE A 27 11.73 5.52 4.35
C ILE A 27 10.30 5.56 4.84
N LEU A 28 9.51 6.48 4.31
CA LEU A 28 8.08 6.55 4.56
C LEU A 28 7.33 6.00 3.34
N ILE A 29 6.44 5.04 3.55
CA ILE A 29 5.56 4.47 2.53
C ILE A 29 4.14 4.85 2.87
N ASP A 30 3.51 5.64 2.01
CA ASP A 30 2.16 6.18 2.14
C ASP A 30 1.91 7.00 3.42
N GLY A 31 0.85 7.75 3.43
CA GLY A 31 0.47 8.62 4.55
C GLY A 31 -0.83 8.25 5.24
N GLY A 32 -1.57 7.27 4.70
CA GLY A 32 -2.88 6.91 5.23
C GLY A 32 -3.95 7.95 4.96
N THR A 33 -5.02 7.90 5.74
CA THR A 33 -6.08 8.93 5.77
C THR A 33 -5.56 10.23 6.39
N SER A 34 -6.28 11.33 6.25
CA SER A 34 -5.90 12.62 6.87
C SER A 34 -5.71 12.53 8.38
N GLU A 35 -6.50 11.69 9.06
CA GLU A 35 -6.42 11.46 10.50
C GLU A 35 -5.15 10.73 10.93
N THR A 36 -4.46 10.07 10.01
CA THR A 36 -3.13 9.49 10.26
C THR A 36 -2.12 10.56 10.66
N TYR A 37 -2.27 11.78 10.12
CA TYR A 37 -1.48 12.93 10.54
C TYR A 37 -2.20 13.72 11.64
N TYR A 38 -3.45 14.15 11.42
CA TYR A 38 -4.19 14.94 12.38
C TYR A 38 -5.70 14.78 12.24
N SER A 39 -6.37 14.40 13.33
CA SER A 39 -7.83 14.36 13.41
C SER A 39 -8.40 15.67 13.91
N GLN A 40 -9.05 16.44 13.01
CA GLN A 40 -9.70 17.69 13.38
C GLN A 40 -10.88 17.47 14.32
N ASN A 41 -11.67 16.42 14.10
CA ASN A 41 -12.85 16.11 14.91
C ASN A 41 -12.49 15.76 16.36
N ALA A 42 -11.42 14.99 16.55
CA ALA A 42 -10.93 14.60 17.86
C ALA A 42 -9.91 15.60 18.46
N ASN A 43 -9.42 16.54 17.67
CA ASN A 43 -8.32 17.45 18.00
C ASN A 43 -7.09 16.69 18.54
N THR A 44 -6.71 15.60 17.85
CA THR A 44 -5.61 14.72 18.23
C THR A 44 -4.61 14.51 17.12
N GLN A 45 -3.35 14.34 17.52
CA GLN A 45 -2.29 13.93 16.60
C GLN A 45 -2.45 12.45 16.24
N GLY A 46 -2.22 12.13 14.95
CA GLY A 46 -2.14 10.76 14.48
C GLY A 46 -0.70 10.19 14.60
N ASP A 47 -0.58 8.90 14.31
CA ASP A 47 0.69 8.19 14.41
C ASP A 47 1.76 8.77 13.45
N LEU A 48 1.37 9.19 12.24
CA LEU A 48 2.29 9.79 11.26
C LEU A 48 2.92 11.07 11.82
N LYS A 49 2.10 11.98 12.38
CA LYS A 49 2.62 13.20 12.98
C LYS A 49 3.56 12.91 14.14
N THR A 50 3.19 11.96 15.00
CA THR A 50 4.00 11.55 16.15
C THR A 50 5.39 11.08 15.72
N GLU A 51 5.46 10.26 14.66
CA GLU A 51 6.73 9.75 14.15
C GLU A 51 7.54 10.83 13.42
N LEU A 52 6.89 11.70 12.67
CA LEU A 52 7.58 12.83 12.01
C LEU A 52 8.13 13.85 13.02
N ASP A 53 7.39 14.16 14.07
CA ASP A 53 7.87 15.03 15.16
C ASP A 53 9.09 14.37 15.84
N TYR A 54 9.06 13.07 16.12
CA TYR A 54 10.19 12.33 16.67
C TYR A 54 11.45 12.40 15.78
N LEU A 55 11.31 12.18 14.47
CA LEU A 55 12.43 12.30 13.53
C LEU A 55 12.99 13.72 13.51
N LYS A 56 12.13 14.73 13.48
CA LYS A 56 12.50 16.14 13.49
C LYS A 56 13.28 16.51 14.75
N ASP A 57 12.80 16.08 15.93
CA ASP A 57 13.46 16.31 17.21
C ASP A 57 14.81 15.58 17.30
N SER A 58 14.95 14.45 16.61
CA SER A 58 16.20 13.69 16.51
C SER A 58 17.17 14.23 15.45
N GLY A 59 16.79 15.27 14.70
CA GLY A 59 17.56 15.80 13.56
C GLY A 59 17.64 14.86 12.38
N GLU A 60 16.68 13.91 12.27
CA GLU A 60 16.57 12.95 11.19
C GLU A 60 15.53 13.41 10.16
N THR A 61 15.63 12.88 8.93
CA THR A 61 14.76 13.23 7.81
C THR A 61 14.24 11.95 7.15
N ILE A 62 13.22 12.08 6.32
CA ILE A 62 12.77 11.04 5.38
C ILE A 62 13.69 11.06 4.17
N ASP A 63 14.53 10.04 4.02
CA ASP A 63 15.43 9.92 2.86
C ASP A 63 14.67 9.58 1.59
N LEU A 64 13.58 8.79 1.71
CA LEU A 64 12.70 8.43 0.61
C LEU A 64 11.24 8.36 1.07
N LEU A 65 10.39 9.14 0.44
CA LEU A 65 8.94 9.04 0.54
C LEU A 65 8.41 8.27 -0.68
N ILE A 66 7.67 7.19 -0.46
CA ILE A 66 7.02 6.41 -1.51
C ILE A 66 5.52 6.59 -1.37
N LEU A 67 4.88 7.25 -2.34
CA LEU A 67 3.43 7.21 -2.51
C LEU A 67 3.10 6.08 -3.49
N THR A 68 2.50 5.00 -2.99
CA THR A 68 2.24 3.81 -3.80
C THR A 68 1.22 4.07 -4.89
N HIS A 69 0.12 4.75 -4.57
CA HIS A 69 -0.93 5.17 -5.50
C HIS A 69 -1.78 6.30 -4.90
N ILE A 70 -2.75 6.78 -5.67
CA ILE A 70 -3.43 8.07 -5.42
C ILE A 70 -4.75 7.97 -4.67
N ASP A 71 -5.11 6.81 -4.10
CA ASP A 71 -6.34 6.71 -3.32
C ASP A 71 -6.21 7.44 -1.96
N ASN A 72 -7.34 7.98 -1.51
CA ASN A 72 -7.38 8.90 -0.37
C ASN A 72 -6.81 8.32 0.92
N ASP A 73 -6.93 7.02 1.10
CA ASP A 73 -6.41 6.30 2.25
C ASP A 73 -4.90 5.97 2.16
N HIS A 74 -4.22 6.52 1.16
CA HIS A 74 -2.76 6.49 1.02
C HIS A 74 -2.15 7.89 0.97
N ILE A 75 -2.82 8.86 0.31
CA ILE A 75 -2.27 10.19 0.04
C ILE A 75 -2.69 11.26 1.06
N CYS A 76 -3.91 11.16 1.64
CA CYS A 76 -4.48 12.28 2.40
C CYS A 76 -3.70 12.65 3.68
N GLY A 77 -3.05 11.68 4.32
CA GLY A 77 -2.19 11.97 5.47
C GLY A 77 -0.96 12.79 5.10
N LEU A 78 -0.37 12.56 3.91
CA LEU A 78 0.75 13.36 3.40
C LEU A 78 0.30 14.78 3.06
N LEU A 79 -0.84 14.94 2.39
CA LEU A 79 -1.41 16.26 2.09
C LEU A 79 -1.72 17.03 3.37
N LYS A 80 -2.26 16.34 4.38
CA LYS A 80 -2.54 16.95 5.68
C LYS A 80 -1.27 17.38 6.41
N TRP A 81 -0.19 16.61 6.29
CA TRP A 81 1.12 17.02 6.80
C TRP A 81 1.63 18.27 6.10
N PHE A 82 1.59 18.28 4.76
CA PHE A 82 2.05 19.43 3.96
C PHE A 82 1.20 20.68 4.15
N GLU A 83 -0.10 20.51 4.48
CA GLU A 83 -1.00 21.62 4.81
C GLU A 83 -0.67 22.26 6.17
N LEU A 84 -0.35 21.45 7.17
CA LEU A 84 -0.22 21.90 8.57
C LEU A 84 1.21 22.18 9.03
N ASP A 85 2.23 21.74 8.27
CA ASP A 85 3.63 22.02 8.56
C ASP A 85 4.29 22.71 7.36
N ASP A 86 4.44 24.03 7.44
CA ASP A 86 5.05 24.86 6.39
C ASP A 86 6.50 24.44 6.04
N LYS A 87 7.15 23.66 6.92
CA LYS A 87 8.50 23.17 6.76
C LYS A 87 8.57 21.66 6.46
N ALA A 88 7.45 21.04 6.14
CA ALA A 88 7.42 19.59 5.81
C ALA A 88 8.43 19.23 4.71
N TYR A 89 8.63 20.11 3.73
CA TYR A 89 9.58 19.90 2.63
C TYR A 89 11.04 19.74 3.10
N GLU A 90 11.44 20.38 4.21
CA GLU A 90 12.79 20.26 4.79
C GLU A 90 13.03 18.84 5.34
N MET A 91 11.97 18.09 5.63
CA MET A 91 12.01 16.74 6.16
C MET A 91 12.11 15.66 5.08
N VAL A 92 11.93 15.96 3.79
CA VAL A 92 11.86 14.99 2.70
C VAL A 92 12.97 15.24 1.69
N LYS A 93 13.81 14.21 1.41
CA LYS A 93 14.93 14.33 0.47
C LYS A 93 14.57 13.88 -0.96
N ASN A 94 13.74 12.86 -1.07
CA ASN A 94 13.36 12.29 -2.37
C ASN A 94 11.96 11.68 -2.30
N VAL A 95 11.23 11.72 -3.41
CA VAL A 95 9.87 11.19 -3.52
C VAL A 95 9.77 10.26 -4.72
N TRP A 96 9.12 9.11 -4.53
CA TRP A 96 8.65 8.25 -5.62
C TRP A 96 7.13 8.40 -5.74
N PHE A 97 6.72 8.92 -6.88
CA PHE A 97 5.32 9.15 -7.20
C PHE A 97 5.12 9.18 -8.73
N ASN A 98 4.16 8.43 -9.22
CA ASN A 98 3.78 8.40 -10.63
C ASN A 98 2.59 9.33 -10.88
N SER A 99 2.86 10.63 -11.08
CA SER A 99 1.82 11.63 -11.38
C SER A 99 1.30 11.52 -12.81
N GLY A 100 0.14 12.13 -13.06
CA GLY A 100 -0.42 12.19 -14.41
C GLY A 100 0.49 12.89 -15.43
N LYS A 101 1.12 14.02 -15.07
CA LYS A 101 2.06 14.75 -15.93
C LYS A 101 3.34 13.94 -16.19
N LEU A 102 3.89 13.31 -15.15
CA LEU A 102 5.07 12.46 -15.28
C LEU A 102 4.82 11.25 -16.20
N ILE A 103 3.66 10.60 -16.05
CA ILE A 103 3.26 9.48 -16.91
C ILE A 103 3.08 9.94 -18.36
N ALA A 104 2.43 11.09 -18.59
CA ALA A 104 2.28 11.65 -19.94
C ALA A 104 3.63 11.91 -20.60
N THR A 105 4.56 12.54 -19.87
CA THR A 105 5.94 12.79 -20.33
C THR A 105 6.65 11.48 -20.66
N TYR A 106 6.57 10.49 -19.80
CA TYR A 106 7.19 9.16 -20.00
C TYR A 106 6.65 8.46 -21.25
N LEU A 107 5.35 8.57 -21.53
CA LEU A 107 4.69 7.93 -22.67
C LEU A 107 4.78 8.77 -23.97
N ASN A 108 5.45 9.94 -23.97
CA ASN A 108 5.47 10.91 -25.05
C ASN A 108 4.06 11.36 -25.48
N GLU A 109 3.13 11.41 -24.56
CA GLU A 109 1.78 11.93 -24.75
C GLU A 109 1.77 13.45 -24.57
N PRO A 110 0.82 14.19 -25.21
CA PRO A 110 0.66 15.62 -24.99
C PRO A 110 0.51 15.93 -23.51
N GLU A 111 1.11 17.06 -23.08
CA GLU A 111 0.93 17.55 -21.71
C GLU A 111 -0.57 17.63 -21.37
N ILE A 112 -0.90 17.19 -20.17
CA ILE A 112 -2.25 17.34 -19.65
C ILE A 112 -2.40 18.80 -19.32
N GLU A 113 -3.09 19.58 -20.20
CA GLU A 113 -3.45 20.96 -19.93
C GLU A 113 -4.19 21.06 -18.59
N ASP A 114 -3.97 22.15 -17.89
CA ASP A 114 -4.36 22.41 -16.50
C ASP A 114 -5.65 21.70 -16.04
N LEU A 115 -5.48 20.53 -15.43
CA LEU A 115 -6.59 19.76 -14.90
C LEU A 115 -7.44 20.54 -13.87
N ARG A 116 -6.88 21.61 -13.27
CA ARG A 116 -7.57 22.45 -12.28
C ARG A 116 -8.76 23.21 -12.86
N VAL A 117 -8.69 23.68 -14.13
CA VAL A 117 -9.75 24.50 -14.73
C VAL A 117 -11.05 23.71 -14.89
N GLY A 118 -10.95 22.42 -15.17
CA GLY A 118 -12.13 21.56 -15.31
C GLY A 118 -12.71 21.04 -14.00
N LEU A 119 -11.91 21.00 -12.93
CA LEU A 119 -12.28 20.37 -11.65
C LEU A 119 -12.95 21.34 -10.68
N LYS A 120 -12.66 22.65 -10.77
CA LYS A 120 -13.37 23.69 -9.98
C LYS A 120 -14.88 23.80 -10.26
N ILE A 121 -15.35 23.24 -11.38
CA ILE A 121 -16.76 23.35 -11.81
C ILE A 121 -17.62 22.19 -11.29
N PHE A 122 -17.04 21.08 -10.83
CA PHE A 122 -17.80 19.82 -10.65
C PHE A 122 -17.81 19.26 -9.26
N SER A 123 -17.46 19.97 -8.17
CA SER A 123 -17.90 19.25 -7.04
C SER A 123 -17.41 19.38 -5.64
N ASP A 124 -18.28 18.91 -4.77
CA ASP A 124 -18.12 18.52 -3.36
C ASP A 124 -17.57 17.10 -3.15
N THR A 125 -17.17 16.37 -4.20
CA THR A 125 -16.56 15.04 -4.08
C THR A 125 -15.10 15.07 -4.52
N LYS A 126 -14.20 15.13 -3.55
CA LYS A 126 -12.76 14.96 -3.79
C LYS A 126 -12.52 13.56 -4.36
N THR A 127 -11.84 13.48 -5.50
CA THR A 127 -11.40 12.21 -6.11
C THR A 127 -9.89 12.10 -5.93
N GLY A 128 -9.32 10.91 -5.82
CA GLY A 128 -7.86 10.74 -5.67
C GLY A 128 -7.01 11.43 -6.75
N VAL A 129 -7.60 11.80 -7.89
CA VAL A 129 -6.94 12.59 -8.95
C VAL A 129 -6.70 14.03 -8.50
N HIS A 130 -7.61 14.65 -7.74
CA HIS A 130 -7.41 16.01 -7.22
C HIS A 130 -6.28 16.04 -6.19
N GLU A 131 -6.31 15.10 -5.26
CA GLU A 131 -5.28 14.95 -4.26
C GLU A 131 -3.91 14.72 -4.89
N ALA A 132 -3.85 13.95 -5.98
CA ALA A 132 -2.62 13.71 -6.72
C ALA A 132 -2.08 14.97 -7.40
N ILE A 133 -2.94 15.85 -7.90
CA ILE A 133 -2.54 17.12 -8.50
C ILE A 133 -2.01 18.07 -7.41
N ASP A 134 -2.72 18.20 -6.29
CA ASP A 134 -2.29 19.03 -5.16
C ASP A 134 -0.92 18.55 -4.62
N PHE A 135 -0.73 17.23 -4.55
CA PHE A 135 0.53 16.61 -4.14
C PHE A 135 1.66 16.92 -5.14
N GLU A 136 1.42 16.73 -6.45
CA GLU A 136 2.39 17.03 -7.52
C GLU A 136 2.82 18.49 -7.49
N ASP A 137 1.87 19.42 -7.36
CA ASP A 137 2.15 20.85 -7.32
C ASP A 137 3.00 21.23 -6.11
N TYR A 138 2.71 20.67 -4.93
CA TYR A 138 3.55 20.87 -3.75
C TYR A 138 4.98 20.38 -3.97
N LEU A 139 5.14 19.17 -4.52
CA LEU A 139 6.47 18.59 -4.78
C LEU A 139 7.29 19.43 -5.76
N ILE A 140 6.63 20.01 -6.76
CA ILE A 140 7.27 20.91 -7.75
C ILE A 140 7.63 22.25 -7.11
N ASP A 141 6.72 22.87 -6.34
CA ASP A 141 6.94 24.15 -5.69
C ASP A 141 8.11 24.09 -4.70
N LYS A 142 8.25 22.96 -3.99
CA LYS A 142 9.31 22.76 -2.97
C LYS A 142 10.60 22.13 -3.52
N ASP A 143 10.63 21.74 -4.80
CA ASP A 143 11.79 21.13 -5.47
C ASP A 143 12.35 19.88 -4.74
N ILE A 144 11.46 19.05 -4.20
CA ILE A 144 11.80 17.82 -3.46
C ILE A 144 11.56 16.53 -4.25
N TRP A 145 11.31 16.63 -5.55
CA TRP A 145 10.95 15.49 -6.40
C TRP A 145 11.81 15.41 -7.67
N ASN A 146 12.50 14.28 -7.85
CA ASN A 146 13.38 14.05 -9.00
C ASN A 146 12.64 13.66 -10.29
N LYS A 147 11.32 13.56 -10.28
CA LYS A 147 10.44 13.27 -11.43
C LYS A 147 10.83 11.99 -12.19
N LYS A 148 11.25 10.97 -11.45
CA LYS A 148 11.60 9.67 -12.02
C LYS A 148 10.38 8.76 -12.04
N ILE A 149 10.04 8.24 -13.24
CA ILE A 149 8.98 7.22 -13.35
C ILE A 149 9.41 5.94 -12.64
N ILE A 150 8.51 5.38 -11.84
CA ILE A 150 8.70 4.10 -11.15
C ILE A 150 7.84 3.05 -11.83
N ILE A 151 8.49 2.08 -12.46
CA ILE A 151 7.83 1.10 -13.33
C ILE A 151 8.40 -0.30 -13.13
N GLN A 152 7.56 -1.29 -13.37
CA GLN A 152 7.86 -2.72 -13.32
C GLN A 152 9.19 -3.08 -13.99
N GLY A 153 9.98 -3.91 -13.34
CA GLY A 153 11.26 -4.42 -13.84
C GLY A 153 12.48 -3.60 -13.39
N GLN A 154 12.30 -2.36 -12.95
CA GLN A 154 13.42 -1.55 -12.45
C GLN A 154 14.06 -2.18 -11.21
N LYS A 155 15.39 -2.10 -11.15
CA LYS A 155 16.22 -2.38 -9.98
C LYS A 155 16.84 -1.07 -9.54
N ILE A 156 16.53 -0.63 -8.35
CA ILE A 156 16.96 0.66 -7.81
C ILE A 156 17.72 0.39 -6.53
N GLU A 157 18.87 1.02 -6.39
CA GLU A 157 19.58 1.08 -5.11
C GLU A 157 19.42 2.48 -4.55
N GLU A 158 18.84 2.60 -3.39
CA GLU A 158 18.50 3.86 -2.73
C GLU A 158 18.83 3.75 -1.25
N CYS A 159 19.56 4.70 -0.69
CA CYS A 159 19.88 4.77 0.75
C CYS A 159 20.50 3.48 1.33
N GLY A 160 21.21 2.68 0.51
CA GLY A 160 21.84 1.42 0.95
C GLY A 160 20.90 0.22 0.98
N ILE A 161 19.69 0.34 0.43
CA ILE A 161 18.77 -0.78 0.17
C ILE A 161 18.63 -1.05 -1.33
N LYS A 162 18.31 -2.30 -1.67
CA LYS A 162 18.00 -2.70 -3.04
C LYS A 162 16.50 -2.88 -3.18
N ILE A 163 15.92 -2.25 -4.20
CA ILE A 163 14.48 -2.29 -4.46
C ILE A 163 14.25 -2.84 -5.86
N GLN A 164 13.48 -3.92 -5.96
CA GLN A 164 13.02 -4.51 -7.22
C GLN A 164 11.55 -4.18 -7.43
N ILE A 165 11.24 -3.37 -8.45
CA ILE A 165 9.86 -2.94 -8.73
C ILE A 165 9.08 -4.07 -9.40
N LEU A 166 7.90 -4.37 -8.87
CA LEU A 166 6.99 -5.41 -9.36
C LEU A 166 5.77 -4.86 -10.11
N SER A 167 5.35 -3.64 -9.80
CA SER A 167 4.20 -2.91 -10.35
C SER A 167 4.46 -1.40 -10.20
N PRO A 168 3.86 -0.51 -11.02
CA PRO A 168 2.96 -0.81 -12.14
C PRO A 168 3.70 -1.20 -13.42
N SER A 169 3.00 -1.86 -14.34
CA SER A 169 3.44 -2.03 -15.73
C SER A 169 3.09 -0.80 -16.56
N GLU A 170 3.69 -0.67 -17.75
CA GLU A 170 3.37 0.41 -18.70
C GLU A 170 1.87 0.43 -19.05
N GLU A 171 1.25 -0.74 -19.28
CA GLU A 171 -0.19 -0.85 -19.53
C GLU A 171 -1.04 -0.25 -18.37
N GLN A 172 -0.61 -0.45 -17.13
CA GLN A 172 -1.30 0.11 -15.96
C GLN A 172 -1.12 1.62 -15.88
N LEU A 173 0.06 2.14 -16.23
CA LEU A 173 0.31 3.59 -16.31
C LEU A 173 -0.52 4.25 -17.43
N ILE A 174 -0.63 3.61 -18.60
CA ILE A 174 -1.50 4.08 -19.70
C ILE A 174 -2.96 4.19 -19.22
N ARG A 175 -3.45 3.20 -18.51
CA ARG A 175 -4.81 3.21 -17.97
C ARG A 175 -5.00 4.32 -16.94
N LEU A 176 -4.03 4.51 -16.04
CA LEU A 176 -4.06 5.57 -15.04
C LEU A 176 -4.04 6.95 -15.72
N LEU A 177 -3.20 7.15 -16.74
CA LEU A 177 -3.17 8.39 -17.52
C LEU A 177 -4.54 8.70 -18.15
N LYS A 178 -5.24 7.68 -18.62
CA LYS A 178 -6.59 7.84 -19.18
C LYS A 178 -7.57 8.34 -18.12
N GLU A 179 -7.54 7.80 -16.89
CA GLU A 179 -8.38 8.32 -15.78
C GLU A 179 -8.07 9.78 -15.47
N TYR A 180 -6.79 10.18 -15.48
CA TYR A 180 -6.41 11.58 -15.34
C TYR A 180 -6.99 12.46 -16.46
N LYS A 181 -6.94 11.99 -17.73
CA LYS A 181 -7.45 12.74 -18.90
C LYS A 181 -8.99 12.79 -18.93
N ASP A 182 -9.65 11.70 -18.63
CA ASP A 182 -11.12 11.61 -18.70
C ASP A 182 -11.79 12.33 -17.53
N LYS A 183 -11.02 12.75 -16.52
CA LYS A 183 -11.53 13.36 -15.26
C LYS A 183 -12.59 12.48 -14.60
N THR A 184 -12.58 11.21 -14.91
CA THR A 184 -13.49 10.24 -14.31
C THR A 184 -13.03 9.97 -12.89
N GLY A 185 -13.66 10.67 -11.95
CA GLY A 185 -13.68 10.20 -10.58
C GLY A 185 -14.27 8.77 -10.59
N ASP A 186 -13.76 7.91 -9.71
CA ASP A 186 -14.19 6.51 -9.63
C ASP A 186 -15.67 6.33 -9.90
N SER A 187 -15.98 5.45 -10.83
CA SER A 187 -17.28 4.80 -10.85
C SER A 187 -17.48 4.18 -9.47
N ALA A 188 -18.50 4.65 -8.76
CA ALA A 188 -18.81 4.27 -7.40
C ALA A 188 -18.53 2.78 -7.16
N TYR A 189 -17.48 2.51 -6.41
CA TYR A 189 -17.23 1.17 -5.89
C TYR A 189 -18.45 0.83 -5.04
N THR A 190 -19.29 -0.07 -5.49
CA THR A 190 -20.38 -0.59 -4.68
C THR A 190 -19.74 -1.30 -3.51
N ALA A 191 -19.77 -0.64 -2.35
CA ALA A 191 -19.36 -1.23 -1.09
C ALA A 191 -19.93 -2.63 -1.00
N GLY A 192 -19.07 -3.64 -0.92
CA GLY A 192 -19.49 -5.03 -0.88
C GLY A 192 -20.48 -5.24 0.28
N LYS A 193 -21.37 -6.20 0.14
CA LYS A 193 -22.39 -6.55 1.15
C LYS A 193 -21.75 -6.92 2.48
N GLY A 194 -21.45 -5.94 3.34
CA GLY A 194 -20.99 -6.15 4.71
C GLY A 194 -19.69 -6.98 4.88
N LYS A 195 -19.21 -7.06 6.13
CA LYS A 195 -18.05 -7.90 6.49
C LYS A 195 -18.39 -9.38 6.34
N ASP A 196 -17.47 -10.15 5.76
CA ASP A 196 -17.61 -11.61 5.60
C ASP A 196 -17.11 -12.41 6.85
N TRP A 197 -16.96 -11.72 7.99
CA TRP A 197 -16.36 -12.27 9.21
C TRP A 197 -17.23 -13.29 9.93
N HIS A 198 -18.54 -13.28 9.69
CA HIS A 198 -19.49 -14.25 10.26
C HIS A 198 -19.32 -15.66 9.71
N LYS A 199 -18.72 -15.82 8.51
CA LYS A 199 -18.50 -17.10 7.86
C LYS A 199 -17.21 -17.74 8.36
N ASN A 200 -17.17 -19.10 8.45
CA ASN A 200 -16.00 -19.82 8.92
C ASN A 200 -14.89 -19.88 7.85
N ILE A 201 -13.64 -19.92 8.30
CA ILE A 201 -12.46 -20.11 7.44
C ILE A 201 -12.58 -21.41 6.63
N LYS A 202 -13.02 -22.49 7.27
CA LYS A 202 -13.21 -23.80 6.63
C LYS A 202 -14.16 -23.71 5.43
N ASP A 203 -15.28 -23.02 5.57
CA ASP A 203 -16.25 -22.87 4.50
C ASP A 203 -15.67 -22.12 3.28
N PHE A 204 -14.84 -21.08 3.52
CA PHE A 204 -14.14 -20.38 2.44
C PHE A 204 -13.14 -21.28 1.73
N ILE A 205 -12.39 -22.10 2.47
CA ILE A 205 -11.43 -23.05 1.90
C ILE A 205 -12.16 -24.08 1.03
N GLU A 206 -13.28 -24.63 1.53
CA GLU A 206 -14.11 -25.59 0.79
C GLU A 206 -14.71 -24.99 -0.48
N GLU A 207 -15.25 -23.76 -0.41
CA GLU A 207 -15.76 -23.05 -1.58
C GLU A 207 -14.69 -22.85 -2.65
N GLU A 208 -13.50 -22.42 -2.23
CA GLU A 208 -12.41 -22.14 -3.16
C GLU A 208 -11.73 -23.37 -3.74
N ASN A 209 -11.97 -24.55 -3.16
CA ASN A 209 -11.49 -25.82 -3.69
C ASN A 209 -12.46 -26.48 -4.67
N LYS A 210 -13.66 -25.91 -4.85
CA LYS A 210 -14.60 -26.39 -5.88
C LYS A 210 -14.04 -26.12 -7.27
N SER A 211 -14.31 -27.04 -8.20
CA SER A 211 -13.79 -26.98 -9.59
C SER A 211 -14.33 -25.78 -10.39
N ASP A 212 -15.49 -25.26 -10.01
CA ASP A 212 -16.16 -24.12 -10.65
C ASP A 212 -15.79 -22.76 -10.00
N PHE A 213 -15.01 -22.76 -8.92
CA PHE A 213 -14.58 -21.51 -8.27
C PHE A 213 -13.74 -20.66 -9.21
N LYS A 214 -14.15 -19.39 -9.39
CA LYS A 214 -13.40 -18.42 -10.16
C LYS A 214 -12.98 -17.26 -9.27
N PHE A 215 -11.67 -16.98 -9.26
CA PHE A 215 -11.14 -15.81 -8.59
C PHE A 215 -11.56 -14.54 -9.34
N SER A 216 -12.23 -13.62 -8.65
CA SER A 216 -12.56 -12.30 -9.17
C SER A 216 -11.51 -11.30 -8.71
N GLN A 217 -10.71 -10.80 -9.66
CA GLN A 217 -9.68 -9.79 -9.40
C GLN A 217 -10.29 -8.39 -9.28
N ASP A 218 -9.67 -7.56 -8.47
CA ASP A 218 -9.89 -6.12 -8.42
C ASP A 218 -9.74 -5.48 -9.82
N ARG A 219 -10.55 -4.46 -10.09
CA ARG A 219 -10.59 -3.77 -11.38
C ARG A 219 -10.25 -2.28 -11.28
N SER A 220 -10.03 -1.75 -10.08
CA SER A 220 -9.62 -0.37 -9.89
C SER A 220 -8.32 -0.09 -10.64
N VAL A 221 -8.32 0.94 -11.46
CA VAL A 221 -7.14 1.35 -12.21
C VAL A 221 -6.10 1.94 -11.27
N LYS A 222 -6.51 2.71 -10.27
CA LYS A 222 -5.64 3.32 -9.27
C LYS A 222 -4.93 2.24 -8.46
N ASN A 223 -5.67 1.27 -7.89
CA ASN A 223 -5.08 0.12 -7.20
C ASN A 223 -4.10 -0.64 -8.09
N GLY A 224 -4.52 -0.89 -9.34
CA GLY A 224 -3.67 -1.55 -10.33
C GLY A 224 -2.36 -0.80 -10.61
N SER A 225 -2.34 0.51 -10.44
CA SER A 225 -1.16 1.37 -10.65
C SER A 225 -0.25 1.48 -9.42
N SER A 226 -0.56 0.82 -8.31
CA SER A 226 0.26 0.85 -7.09
C SER A 226 1.71 0.47 -7.37
N ILE A 227 2.64 1.25 -6.85
CA ILE A 227 4.07 0.90 -6.79
C ILE A 227 4.20 -0.24 -5.78
N SER A 228 4.46 -1.46 -6.27
CA SER A 228 4.77 -2.62 -5.45
C SER A 228 6.17 -3.10 -5.69
N PHE A 229 6.84 -3.59 -4.65
CA PHE A 229 8.26 -3.90 -4.73
C PHE A 229 8.72 -4.91 -3.70
N ILE A 230 9.85 -5.56 -4.02
CA ILE A 230 10.67 -6.29 -3.07
C ILE A 230 11.76 -5.32 -2.57
N MET A 231 11.80 -5.07 -1.27
CA MET A 231 12.87 -4.34 -0.62
C MET A 231 13.85 -5.33 0.00
N THR A 232 15.13 -5.15 -0.26
CA THR A 232 16.20 -5.98 0.30
C THR A 232 17.17 -5.14 1.10
N PHE A 233 17.34 -5.50 2.36
CA PHE A 233 18.34 -4.92 3.26
C PHE A 233 19.17 -6.05 3.86
N LYS A 234 20.48 -6.05 3.56
CA LYS A 234 21.38 -7.17 3.90
C LYS A 234 20.84 -8.50 3.33
N ASP A 235 20.55 -9.47 4.19
CA ASP A 235 19.99 -10.79 3.86
C ASP A 235 18.46 -10.88 4.03
N LYS A 236 17.80 -9.76 4.35
CA LYS A 236 16.36 -9.70 4.60
C LYS A 236 15.60 -9.17 3.38
N HIS A 237 14.47 -9.80 3.08
CA HIS A 237 13.59 -9.42 2.00
C HIS A 237 12.21 -9.07 2.55
N PHE A 238 11.63 -7.99 2.03
CA PHE A 238 10.32 -7.48 2.43
C PHE A 238 9.48 -7.24 1.18
N LEU A 239 8.23 -7.68 1.18
CA LEU A 239 7.31 -7.51 0.06
C LEU A 239 6.23 -6.50 0.42
N PHE A 240 6.28 -5.34 -0.22
CA PHE A 240 5.26 -4.31 -0.12
C PHE A 240 4.43 -4.29 -1.41
N LEU A 241 3.14 -4.53 -1.30
CA LEU A 241 2.26 -4.69 -2.45
C LEU A 241 1.38 -3.47 -2.71
N GLY A 242 1.30 -2.50 -1.77
CA GLY A 242 0.27 -1.45 -1.85
C GLY A 242 -1.10 -2.10 -2.06
N ASP A 243 -1.82 -1.65 -3.08
CA ASP A 243 -3.12 -2.22 -3.47
C ASP A 243 -3.08 -2.93 -4.83
N SER A 244 -1.86 -3.28 -5.29
CA SER A 244 -1.60 -3.84 -6.61
C SER A 244 -2.39 -5.11 -6.92
N HIS A 245 -2.66 -5.29 -8.20
CA HIS A 245 -3.35 -6.46 -8.72
C HIS A 245 -2.43 -7.69 -8.76
N PRO A 246 -2.88 -8.87 -8.30
CA PRO A 246 -2.05 -10.07 -8.22
C PRO A 246 -1.52 -10.52 -9.59
N LYS A 247 -2.29 -10.35 -10.67
CA LYS A 247 -1.88 -10.77 -12.02
C LYS A 247 -0.59 -10.06 -12.48
N GLY A 248 -0.48 -8.76 -12.26
CA GLY A 248 0.72 -7.98 -12.63
C GLY A 248 1.94 -8.41 -11.82
N VAL A 249 1.77 -8.48 -10.49
CA VAL A 249 2.82 -8.91 -9.56
C VAL A 249 3.32 -10.32 -9.89
N ILE A 250 2.42 -11.29 -10.08
CA ILE A 250 2.77 -12.67 -10.44
C ILE A 250 3.54 -12.73 -11.76
N LYS A 251 3.11 -11.98 -12.78
CA LYS A 251 3.81 -11.91 -14.06
C LYS A 251 5.26 -11.48 -13.88
N GLN A 252 5.48 -10.44 -13.06
CA GLN A 252 6.83 -9.93 -12.81
C GLN A 252 7.65 -10.88 -11.94
N LEU A 253 7.08 -11.48 -10.90
CA LEU A 253 7.78 -12.48 -10.10
C LEU A 253 8.25 -13.66 -10.97
N LYS A 254 7.41 -14.15 -11.90
CA LYS A 254 7.79 -15.20 -12.85
C LYS A 254 8.90 -14.75 -13.81
N ALA A 255 8.86 -13.52 -14.29
CA ALA A 255 9.93 -12.95 -15.12
C ALA A 255 11.28 -12.85 -14.37
N LEU A 256 11.25 -12.72 -13.05
CA LEU A 256 12.42 -12.76 -12.17
C LEU A 256 12.87 -14.18 -11.82
N GLY A 257 12.19 -15.24 -12.32
CA GLY A 257 12.51 -16.64 -12.09
C GLY A 257 11.80 -17.28 -10.89
N TYR A 258 10.95 -16.54 -10.18
CA TYR A 258 10.19 -17.10 -9.07
C TYR A 258 8.99 -17.90 -9.56
N ASN A 259 8.76 -19.06 -8.94
CA ASN A 259 7.66 -19.96 -9.22
C ASN A 259 7.37 -20.86 -8.01
N LYS A 260 6.48 -21.84 -8.13
CA LYS A 260 6.12 -22.75 -7.03
C LYS A 260 7.29 -23.64 -6.53
N ASP A 261 8.27 -23.91 -7.41
CA ASP A 261 9.43 -24.77 -7.12
C ASP A 261 10.65 -23.95 -6.67
N ASN A 262 10.65 -22.65 -7.02
CA ASN A 262 11.64 -21.65 -6.60
C ASN A 262 10.91 -20.39 -6.11
N PRO A 263 10.26 -20.42 -4.94
CA PRO A 263 9.47 -19.30 -4.45
C PRO A 263 10.34 -18.14 -3.96
N LEU A 264 9.80 -16.93 -4.02
CA LEU A 264 10.36 -15.78 -3.33
C LEU A 264 10.13 -15.95 -1.82
N GLU A 265 11.21 -16.10 -1.06
CA GLU A 265 11.15 -16.08 0.39
C GLU A 265 11.29 -14.67 0.94
N VAL A 266 10.36 -14.24 1.78
CA VAL A 266 10.38 -12.90 2.39
C VAL A 266 10.18 -12.98 3.91
N ASN A 267 10.79 -12.06 4.62
CA ASN A 267 10.67 -11.94 6.07
C ASN A 267 9.31 -11.39 6.49
N LEU A 268 8.71 -10.54 5.63
CA LEU A 268 7.41 -9.92 5.83
C LEU A 268 6.75 -9.66 4.48
N MET A 269 5.44 -9.89 4.40
CA MET A 269 4.59 -9.50 3.28
C MET A 269 3.49 -8.55 3.78
N LYS A 270 3.46 -7.30 3.32
CA LYS A 270 2.27 -6.46 3.42
C LYS A 270 1.24 -7.01 2.43
N VAL A 271 0.12 -7.48 2.97
CA VAL A 271 -0.97 -8.06 2.16
C VAL A 271 -1.63 -6.97 1.33
N SER A 272 -1.79 -7.21 0.02
CA SER A 272 -2.33 -6.22 -0.89
C SER A 272 -3.74 -5.78 -0.52
N HIS A 273 -4.01 -4.47 -0.71
CA HIS A 273 -5.32 -3.83 -0.58
C HIS A 273 -6.00 -4.20 0.74
N HIS A 274 -5.29 -3.95 1.85
CA HIS A 274 -5.77 -4.13 3.24
C HIS A 274 -6.36 -5.52 3.53
N GLY A 275 -5.96 -6.54 2.75
CA GLY A 275 -6.50 -7.89 2.86
C GLY A 275 -7.76 -8.13 2.04
N SER A 276 -8.00 -7.36 0.97
CA SER A 276 -9.08 -7.60 0.00
C SER A 276 -9.02 -8.99 -0.62
N LYS A 277 -10.18 -9.65 -0.71
CA LYS A 277 -10.31 -10.95 -1.38
C LYS A 277 -10.02 -10.92 -2.88
N ALA A 278 -9.98 -9.74 -3.47
CA ALA A 278 -9.76 -9.53 -4.91
C ALA A 278 -8.28 -9.29 -5.26
N ASN A 279 -7.38 -9.11 -4.26
CA ASN A 279 -5.99 -8.73 -4.48
C ASN A 279 -4.96 -9.79 -4.05
N THR A 280 -5.38 -10.85 -3.37
CA THR A 280 -4.49 -11.96 -2.98
C THR A 280 -5.09 -13.28 -3.42
N ASN A 281 -4.49 -13.98 -4.38
CA ASN A 281 -4.95 -15.26 -4.91
C ASN A 281 -4.03 -16.42 -4.55
N LYS A 282 -4.50 -17.65 -4.80
CA LYS A 282 -3.73 -18.89 -4.52
C LYS A 282 -2.42 -18.98 -5.29
N GLU A 283 -2.34 -18.39 -6.50
CA GLU A 283 -1.12 -18.44 -7.31
C GLU A 283 -0.03 -17.56 -6.70
N LEU A 284 -0.35 -16.34 -6.25
CA LEU A 284 0.59 -15.47 -5.54
C LEU A 284 1.15 -16.17 -4.29
N LEU A 285 0.28 -16.80 -3.50
CA LEU A 285 0.67 -17.53 -2.27
C LEU A 285 1.51 -18.79 -2.52
N LYS A 286 1.50 -19.34 -3.74
CA LYS A 286 2.41 -20.43 -4.13
C LYS A 286 3.81 -19.94 -4.50
N ILE A 287 3.89 -18.70 -5.02
CA ILE A 287 5.15 -18.11 -5.51
C ILE A 287 5.86 -17.33 -4.41
N VAL A 288 5.13 -16.79 -3.43
CA VAL A 288 5.68 -16.05 -2.29
C VAL A 288 5.55 -16.89 -1.02
N LYS A 289 6.64 -17.03 -0.28
CA LYS A 289 6.67 -17.70 1.02
C LYS A 289 7.10 -16.74 2.12
N THR A 290 6.30 -16.67 3.16
CA THR A 290 6.60 -15.97 4.41
C THR A 290 5.78 -16.59 5.53
N GLU A 291 6.23 -16.42 6.77
CA GLU A 291 5.36 -16.67 7.94
C GLU A 291 4.63 -15.39 8.38
N ASN A 292 5.13 -14.18 8.06
CA ASN A 292 4.63 -12.92 8.57
C ASN A 292 3.81 -12.17 7.51
N TYR A 293 2.52 -12.02 7.76
CA TYR A 293 1.57 -11.28 6.92
C TYR A 293 1.05 -10.06 7.65
N PHE A 294 1.32 -8.87 7.14
CA PHE A 294 0.82 -7.64 7.73
C PHE A 294 -0.44 -7.14 7.01
N ILE A 295 -1.46 -6.78 7.80
CA ILE A 295 -2.75 -6.28 7.35
C ILE A 295 -2.99 -4.94 8.02
N SER A 296 -3.00 -3.88 7.23
CA SER A 296 -3.23 -2.50 7.66
C SER A 296 -4.66 -2.11 7.34
N THR A 297 -5.49 -1.95 8.34
CA THR A 297 -6.85 -1.38 8.23
C THR A 297 -7.56 -1.37 9.58
N ASP A 298 -8.36 -0.34 9.82
CA ASP A 298 -9.32 -0.27 10.93
C ASP A 298 -10.69 -0.87 10.56
N SER A 299 -10.83 -1.34 9.32
CA SER A 299 -12.09 -1.90 8.79
C SER A 299 -13.26 -0.91 8.68
N SER A 300 -13.01 0.41 8.72
CA SER A 300 -14.03 1.44 8.54
C SER A 300 -14.43 1.60 7.06
N GLY A 301 -13.47 1.38 6.13
CA GLY A 301 -13.67 1.45 4.68
C GLY A 301 -13.78 0.05 4.05
N HIS A 302 -14.62 -0.10 3.01
CA HIS A 302 -14.70 -1.27 2.12
C HIS A 302 -14.82 -2.66 2.79
N ASN A 303 -15.07 -2.73 4.10
CA ASN A 303 -15.18 -3.97 4.90
C ASN A 303 -13.93 -4.87 4.81
N HIS A 304 -12.73 -4.30 4.63
CA HIS A 304 -11.47 -5.04 4.72
C HIS A 304 -11.02 -5.22 6.18
N PRO A 305 -10.20 -6.22 6.47
CA PRO A 305 -9.82 -7.31 5.57
C PRO A 305 -10.98 -8.28 5.34
N ASN A 306 -11.01 -8.92 4.18
CA ASN A 306 -11.92 -10.03 3.97
C ASN A 306 -11.38 -11.29 4.65
N LYS A 307 -12.19 -11.96 5.46
CA LYS A 307 -11.82 -13.24 6.08
C LYS A 307 -11.45 -14.30 5.03
N ARG A 308 -12.05 -14.24 3.85
CA ARG A 308 -11.70 -15.10 2.72
C ARG A 308 -10.22 -15.01 2.33
N THR A 309 -9.59 -13.82 2.43
CA THR A 309 -8.16 -13.66 2.17
C THR A 309 -7.33 -14.40 3.22
N LEU A 310 -7.70 -14.27 4.49
CA LEU A 310 -7.02 -14.96 5.58
C LEU A 310 -7.18 -16.48 5.46
N ALA A 311 -8.36 -16.94 5.04
CA ALA A 311 -8.62 -18.35 4.76
C ALA A 311 -7.69 -18.90 3.66
N ARG A 312 -7.45 -18.14 2.58
CA ARG A 312 -6.48 -18.51 1.53
C ARG A 312 -5.06 -18.61 2.08
N ILE A 313 -4.67 -17.63 2.91
CA ILE A 313 -3.33 -17.61 3.53
C ILE A 313 -3.16 -18.80 4.45
N ILE A 314 -4.12 -19.08 5.34
CA ILE A 314 -4.08 -20.24 6.25
C ILE A 314 -4.00 -21.56 5.48
N ASN A 315 -4.79 -21.69 4.41
CA ASN A 315 -4.76 -22.88 3.56
C ASN A 315 -3.42 -23.07 2.82
N ALA A 316 -2.77 -21.98 2.41
CA ALA A 316 -1.47 -22.02 1.75
C ALA A 316 -0.31 -22.19 2.73
N ASN A 317 -0.44 -21.60 3.93
CA ASN A 317 0.57 -21.63 4.99
C ASN A 317 -0.09 -21.76 6.38
N PRO A 318 -0.22 -22.97 6.94
CA PRO A 318 -0.77 -23.17 8.29
C PRO A 318 0.06 -22.55 9.43
N LYS A 319 1.30 -22.12 9.14
CA LYS A 319 2.18 -21.43 10.11
C LYS A 319 2.06 -19.93 10.07
N ALA A 320 1.17 -19.37 9.24
CA ALA A 320 1.01 -17.93 9.06
C ALA A 320 0.79 -17.19 10.39
N ILE A 321 1.49 -16.07 10.52
CA ILE A 321 1.34 -15.11 11.61
C ILE A 321 0.75 -13.86 11.02
N PHE A 322 -0.46 -13.53 11.44
CA PHE A 322 -1.12 -12.30 11.04
C PHE A 322 -0.77 -11.16 11.99
N HIS A 323 -0.26 -10.07 11.45
CA HIS A 323 0.03 -8.85 12.15
C HIS A 323 -1.02 -7.79 11.79
N PHE A 324 -1.65 -7.21 12.78
CA PHE A 324 -2.65 -6.16 12.63
C PHE A 324 -2.20 -4.91 13.40
N ASN A 325 -2.53 -3.73 12.90
CA ASN A 325 -2.31 -2.47 13.61
C ASN A 325 -3.55 -2.01 14.42
N TYR A 326 -4.69 -2.72 14.31
CA TYR A 326 -5.93 -2.41 15.04
C TYR A 326 -6.45 -3.62 15.82
N GLU A 327 -6.66 -3.41 17.13
CA GLU A 327 -7.02 -4.49 18.05
C GLU A 327 -8.41 -5.08 17.79
N HIS A 328 -9.41 -4.23 17.51
CA HIS A 328 -10.76 -4.68 17.21
C HIS A 328 -10.80 -5.56 15.95
N VAL A 329 -10.02 -5.23 14.91
CA VAL A 329 -9.93 -6.05 13.68
C VAL A 329 -9.36 -7.44 14.02
N ARG A 330 -8.27 -7.50 14.78
CA ARG A 330 -7.65 -8.76 15.21
C ARG A 330 -8.57 -9.60 16.08
N ASN A 331 -9.36 -8.95 16.97
CA ASN A 331 -10.26 -9.64 17.88
C ASN A 331 -11.48 -10.23 17.15
N ASP A 332 -12.06 -9.48 16.22
CA ASP A 332 -13.39 -9.75 15.69
C ASP A 332 -13.39 -10.60 14.41
N ILE A 333 -12.28 -10.60 13.63
CA ILE A 333 -12.25 -11.30 12.34
C ILE A 333 -12.31 -12.83 12.47
N PHE A 334 -11.75 -13.39 13.55
CA PHE A 334 -11.73 -14.82 13.80
C PHE A 334 -12.78 -15.21 14.83
N ASN A 335 -13.81 -15.92 14.40
CA ASN A 335 -14.85 -16.41 15.29
C ASN A 335 -14.37 -17.63 16.14
N PRO A 336 -15.12 -18.08 17.15
CA PRO A 336 -14.73 -19.22 18.00
C PRO A 336 -14.51 -20.50 17.21
N GLN A 337 -15.31 -20.77 16.16
CA GLN A 337 -15.17 -21.98 15.35
C GLN A 337 -13.85 -21.97 14.56
N ASP A 338 -13.45 -20.81 14.02
CA ASP A 338 -12.17 -20.68 13.31
C ASP A 338 -10.99 -21.06 14.21
N ARG A 339 -11.06 -20.65 15.52
CA ARG A 339 -10.01 -20.94 16.49
C ARG A 339 -10.00 -22.39 16.98
N GLN A 340 -11.12 -23.09 16.85
CA GLN A 340 -11.20 -24.53 17.10
C GLN A 340 -10.63 -25.35 15.94
N ASP A 341 -10.93 -24.93 14.70
CA ASP A 341 -10.56 -25.66 13.50
C ASP A 341 -9.10 -25.42 13.08
N PHE A 342 -8.54 -24.24 13.44
CA PHE A 342 -7.20 -23.81 13.01
C PHE A 342 -6.37 -23.23 14.13
N TYR A 343 -5.06 -23.53 14.14
CA TYR A 343 -4.10 -22.86 15.02
C TYR A 343 -3.75 -21.48 14.45
N ILE A 344 -4.53 -20.45 14.86
CA ILE A 344 -4.41 -19.09 14.35
C ILE A 344 -3.46 -18.27 15.21
N LYS A 345 -2.37 -17.77 14.61
CA LYS A 345 -1.48 -16.77 15.22
C LYS A 345 -1.84 -15.39 14.71
N ALA A 346 -2.46 -14.57 15.56
CA ALA A 346 -2.85 -13.19 15.26
C ALA A 346 -2.36 -12.25 16.37
N ARG A 347 -1.61 -11.20 15.98
CA ARG A 347 -0.94 -10.27 16.92
C ARG A 347 -1.31 -8.84 16.59
N ILE A 348 -1.32 -7.98 17.61
CA ILE A 348 -1.23 -6.54 17.43
C ILE A 348 0.24 -6.19 17.33
N THR A 349 0.60 -5.48 16.28
CA THR A 349 1.99 -5.18 15.96
C THR A 349 2.11 -3.72 15.55
N LYS A 350 2.80 -2.93 16.36
CA LYS A 350 3.14 -1.53 16.05
C LYS A 350 4.48 -1.42 15.34
N GLU A 351 5.40 -2.32 15.64
CA GLU A 351 6.73 -2.35 15.01
C GLU A 351 7.29 -3.78 14.99
N LEU A 352 8.19 -4.04 14.05
CA LEU A 352 9.00 -5.25 13.96
C LEU A 352 10.46 -4.88 13.71
N ASP A 353 11.36 -5.59 14.39
CA ASP A 353 12.81 -5.51 14.18
C ASP A 353 13.31 -6.71 13.36
N PHE A 354 14.21 -6.45 12.39
CA PHE A 354 14.79 -7.44 11.49
C PHE A 354 16.31 -7.34 11.38
#